data_c8f18bf6acf2e31c0c2058091601a770
#
_entry.id   c8f18bf6acf2e31c0c2058091601a770
#
_cell.length_a   1.000
_cell.length_b   1.000
_cell.length_c   1.000
_cell.angle_alpha   90.00
_cell.angle_beta   90.00
_cell.angle_gamma   90.00
#
_symmetry.space_group_name_H-M   'P 1'
#
loop_
_entity.id
_entity.type
_entity.pdbx_description
1 polymer ?
#
loop_
_entity_poly.entity_id
_entity_poly.type
_entity_poly.pdbx_seq_one_letter_code
_entity_poly.pdbx_strand_id
1 'polypeptide(L)'
;MTKERQYLDFYLQLRDLDRLAQNFKVAVLPSPGVGESREATTVNYNYDELAESLSRLEHRAINQKSLIQLGEHLANLLLPPGEIRNLFEQVMTDAGQDGGVRLRLLTSEPELARLPWEYTYLPLNTGETGYRHFLVLNPQISLVRHEPIAKKHPKVEGIDPKQLRLLVAMANPNKDLNLEREKNNLTKVLEGFSVDDVTLEWQPLLENVTIGGLKDALMKKPELFYFAGHGSFNQEGYIVLQKDASGATYSMSASELGLQLKQAGVRVAVFGTCESARRDGASEWAGVAPTLVAEGVPVVVAMQYEVLDNHAIAFSETFYAALAAGLSVDEAVAAGRLAMLGQDASNQRKLEVVSESSYSQYLSNEKPANAQWGVPVLYMRSADSIIFPRKTSAVAEEIRRVIQLNIGSIKNGSNFTGLKVKRAKGPFEYTLNLQEGDNSNFIATEFEEL
;
A
#
# COMPACT_ATOMS: atom_id res chain seq x y z
N MET A 1 24.47 4.25 -13.47
CA MET A 1 23.08 4.74 -13.64
C MET A 1 22.15 3.53 -13.58
N THR A 2 21.43 3.36 -12.49
CA THR A 2 20.39 2.34 -12.39
C THR A 2 19.24 2.76 -13.30
N LYS A 3 18.89 1.90 -14.27
CA LYS A 3 17.82 2.16 -15.22
C LYS A 3 16.48 2.15 -14.48
N GLU A 4 15.59 3.08 -14.84
CA GLU A 4 14.21 3.09 -14.39
C GLU A 4 13.54 1.74 -14.66
N ARG A 5 12.86 1.19 -13.63
CA ARG A 5 12.17 -0.09 -13.76
C ARG A 5 10.92 0.05 -14.63
N GLN A 6 10.87 -0.75 -15.69
CA GLN A 6 9.70 -0.85 -16.56
C GLN A 6 8.81 -2.00 -16.07
N TYR A 7 7.53 -1.73 -15.84
CA TYR A 7 6.56 -2.74 -15.43
C TYR A 7 5.69 -3.16 -16.59
N LEU A 8 5.57 -4.48 -16.79
CA LEU A 8 4.58 -5.08 -17.69
C LEU A 8 3.24 -5.19 -16.94
N ASP A 9 2.17 -4.66 -17.54
CA ASP A 9 0.83 -4.71 -16.95
C ASP A 9 0.21 -6.10 -17.14
N PHE A 10 0.01 -6.83 -16.05
CA PHE A 10 -0.63 -8.15 -16.00
C PHE A 10 -2.05 -7.98 -15.43
N TYR A 11 -3.05 -7.94 -16.31
CA TYR A 11 -4.44 -7.70 -15.93
C TYR A 11 -5.11 -8.99 -15.51
N LEU A 12 -5.41 -9.14 -14.22
CA LEU A 12 -6.19 -10.23 -13.64
C LEU A 12 -7.62 -9.79 -13.40
N GLN A 13 -8.57 -10.43 -14.09
CA GLN A 13 -9.99 -10.22 -13.88
C GLN A 13 -10.57 -11.31 -13.00
N LEU A 14 -11.16 -10.92 -11.85
CA LEU A 14 -11.92 -11.78 -10.96
C LEU A 14 -13.41 -11.46 -11.15
N ARG A 15 -14.23 -12.46 -11.52
CA ARG A 15 -15.64 -12.27 -11.88
C ARG A 15 -16.49 -13.50 -11.63
N ASP A 16 -17.79 -13.36 -11.85
CA ASP A 16 -18.77 -14.45 -11.80
C ASP A 16 -18.74 -15.19 -10.44
N LEU A 17 -18.74 -14.44 -9.32
CA LEU A 17 -18.78 -15.04 -7.98
C LEU A 17 -20.12 -15.75 -7.76
N ASP A 18 -20.06 -17.08 -7.66
CA ASP A 18 -21.20 -17.92 -7.29
C ASP A 18 -21.04 -18.38 -5.83
N ARG A 19 -21.83 -17.76 -4.93
CA ARG A 19 -21.79 -18.07 -3.49
C ARG A 19 -22.38 -19.45 -3.18
N LEU A 20 -23.31 -19.94 -4.02
CA LEU A 20 -23.90 -21.26 -3.81
C LEU A 20 -22.97 -22.37 -4.26
N ALA A 21 -22.33 -22.19 -5.41
CA ALA A 21 -21.32 -23.12 -5.93
C ALA A 21 -19.94 -22.91 -5.28
N GLN A 22 -19.77 -21.89 -4.44
CA GLN A 22 -18.52 -21.53 -3.77
C GLN A 22 -17.35 -21.42 -4.76
N ASN A 23 -17.52 -20.66 -5.82
CA ASN A 23 -16.47 -20.46 -6.81
C ASN A 23 -16.58 -19.10 -7.49
N PHE A 24 -15.52 -18.71 -8.17
CA PHE A 24 -15.48 -17.56 -9.07
C PHE A 24 -14.54 -17.85 -10.25
N LYS A 25 -14.48 -16.96 -11.22
CA LYS A 25 -13.60 -17.11 -12.37
C LYS A 25 -12.47 -16.10 -12.38
N VAL A 26 -11.28 -16.57 -12.76
CA VAL A 26 -10.07 -15.77 -12.97
C VAL A 26 -9.67 -15.84 -14.44
N ALA A 27 -9.36 -14.70 -15.03
CA ALA A 27 -8.85 -14.61 -16.40
C ALA A 27 -7.73 -13.57 -16.49
N VAL A 28 -6.78 -13.78 -17.40
CA VAL A 28 -5.79 -12.77 -17.81
C VAL A 28 -6.32 -12.06 -19.05
N LEU A 29 -6.47 -10.73 -18.95
CA LEU A 29 -6.91 -9.92 -20.08
C LEU A 29 -5.71 -9.52 -20.95
N PRO A 30 -5.93 -9.29 -22.27
CA PRO A 30 -4.85 -8.93 -23.19
C PRO A 30 -4.07 -7.70 -22.76
N SER A 31 -2.74 -7.80 -22.76
CA SER A 31 -1.84 -6.68 -22.52
C SER A 31 -0.56 -6.82 -23.33
N PRO A 32 0.02 -5.71 -23.83
CA PRO A 32 1.28 -5.73 -24.56
C PRO A 32 2.41 -6.36 -23.74
N GLY A 33 3.11 -7.32 -24.31
CA GLY A 33 4.24 -8.01 -23.67
C GLY A 33 3.84 -9.06 -22.63
N VAL A 34 2.54 -9.29 -22.40
CA VAL A 34 2.03 -10.26 -21.41
C VAL A 34 1.23 -11.37 -22.11
N GLY A 35 0.34 -11.01 -23.02
CA GLY A 35 -0.62 -11.95 -23.61
C GLY A 35 -1.93 -12.02 -22.80
N GLU A 36 -2.63 -13.15 -22.94
CA GLU A 36 -3.95 -13.39 -22.35
C GLU A 36 -4.13 -14.88 -22.02
N SER A 37 -5.06 -15.21 -21.11
CA SER A 37 -5.49 -16.59 -20.92
C SER A 37 -6.51 -17.00 -22.00
N ARG A 38 -6.47 -18.26 -22.44
CA ARG A 38 -7.41 -18.78 -23.45
C ARG A 38 -8.83 -18.76 -22.93
N GLU A 39 -9.00 -19.19 -21.68
CA GLU A 39 -10.29 -19.23 -21.02
C GLU A 39 -10.14 -18.74 -19.57
N ALA A 40 -11.28 -18.41 -18.94
CA ALA A 40 -11.32 -18.11 -17.53
C ALA A 40 -11.23 -19.41 -16.72
N THR A 41 -10.33 -19.46 -15.75
CA THR A 41 -10.18 -20.57 -14.82
C THR A 41 -11.20 -20.45 -13.69
N THR A 42 -11.99 -21.49 -13.44
CA THR A 42 -12.86 -21.56 -12.25
C THR A 42 -12.04 -21.93 -11.03
N VAL A 43 -12.18 -21.13 -9.96
CA VAL A 43 -11.45 -21.29 -8.71
C VAL A 43 -12.45 -21.51 -7.58
N ASN A 44 -12.25 -22.54 -6.76
CA ASN A 44 -13.05 -22.75 -5.57
C ASN A 44 -12.74 -21.69 -4.52
N TYR A 45 -13.80 -21.12 -3.94
CA TYR A 45 -13.72 -20.05 -2.96
C TYR A 45 -14.74 -20.26 -1.85
N ASN A 46 -14.24 -20.47 -0.66
CA ASN A 46 -15.04 -20.56 0.54
C ASN A 46 -14.53 -19.53 1.57
N TYR A 47 -15.35 -18.50 1.82
CA TYR A 47 -14.98 -17.45 2.78
C TYR A 47 -14.75 -18.00 4.18
N ASP A 48 -15.51 -18.99 4.63
CA ASP A 48 -15.40 -19.55 5.98
C ASP A 48 -14.02 -20.15 6.27
N GLU A 49 -13.33 -20.67 5.23
CA GLU A 49 -11.95 -21.19 5.35
C GLU A 49 -10.93 -20.07 5.61
N LEU A 50 -11.23 -18.84 5.21
CA LEU A 50 -10.37 -17.68 5.39
C LEU A 50 -10.72 -16.86 6.64
N ALA A 51 -11.96 -16.93 7.10
CA ALA A 51 -12.53 -16.04 8.11
C ALA A 51 -11.69 -15.91 9.39
N GLU A 52 -11.19 -17.05 9.92
CA GLU A 52 -10.36 -17.04 11.13
C GLU A 52 -9.02 -16.34 10.88
N SER A 53 -8.33 -16.65 9.78
CA SER A 53 -7.04 -16.05 9.44
C SER A 53 -7.18 -14.56 9.14
N LEU A 54 -8.26 -14.14 8.47
CA LEU A 54 -8.57 -12.74 8.19
C LEU A 54 -8.84 -11.99 9.50
N SER A 55 -9.62 -12.56 10.42
CA SER A 55 -9.86 -11.96 11.73
C SER A 55 -8.56 -11.81 12.53
N ARG A 56 -7.70 -12.84 12.56
CA ARG A 56 -6.39 -12.76 13.23
C ARG A 56 -5.48 -11.72 12.61
N LEU A 57 -5.50 -11.58 11.28
CA LEU A 57 -4.73 -10.57 10.55
C LEU A 57 -5.17 -9.15 10.93
N GLU A 58 -6.47 -8.89 10.89
CA GLU A 58 -7.08 -7.62 11.25
C GLU A 58 -6.74 -7.21 12.69
N HIS A 59 -6.79 -8.16 13.62
CA HIS A 59 -6.46 -7.94 15.01
C HIS A 59 -4.96 -8.04 15.34
N ARG A 60 -4.10 -8.14 14.33
CA ARG A 60 -2.63 -8.24 14.51
C ARG A 60 -2.19 -9.46 15.35
N ALA A 61 -3.00 -10.50 15.37
CA ALA A 61 -2.79 -11.72 16.16
C ALA A 61 -2.36 -12.92 15.30
N ILE A 62 -2.16 -12.74 14.00
CA ILE A 62 -1.74 -13.81 13.11
C ILE A 62 -0.26 -14.14 13.33
N ASN A 63 0.07 -15.42 13.50
CA ASN A 63 1.46 -15.88 13.58
C ASN A 63 2.05 -16.09 12.17
N GLN A 64 3.37 -16.29 12.09
CA GLN A 64 4.09 -16.43 10.82
C GLN A 64 3.56 -17.61 9.98
N LYS A 65 3.28 -18.75 10.61
CA LYS A 65 2.79 -19.95 9.91
C LYS A 65 1.41 -19.70 9.30
N SER A 66 0.48 -19.15 10.10
CA SER A 66 -0.87 -18.85 9.63
C SER A 66 -0.87 -17.75 8.57
N LEU A 67 0.05 -16.79 8.65
CA LEU A 67 0.21 -15.74 7.64
C LEU A 67 0.67 -16.34 6.29
N ILE A 68 1.62 -17.29 6.30
CA ILE A 68 2.05 -18.00 5.09
C ILE A 68 0.91 -18.84 4.52
N GLN A 69 0.19 -19.59 5.36
CA GLN A 69 -0.95 -20.40 4.92
C GLN A 69 -2.07 -19.54 4.29
N LEU A 70 -2.40 -18.41 4.90
CA LEU A 70 -3.32 -17.44 4.30
C LEU A 70 -2.81 -16.97 2.94
N GLY A 71 -1.52 -16.62 2.87
CA GLY A 71 -0.89 -16.14 1.64
C GLY A 71 -0.88 -17.19 0.53
N GLU A 72 -0.62 -18.46 0.83
CA GLU A 72 -0.70 -19.57 -0.13
C GLU A 72 -2.13 -19.79 -0.63
N HIS A 73 -3.12 -19.68 0.27
CA HIS A 73 -4.53 -19.73 -0.12
C HIS A 73 -4.86 -18.58 -1.09
N LEU A 74 -4.51 -17.34 -0.74
CA LEU A 74 -4.69 -16.19 -1.63
C LEU A 74 -3.97 -16.35 -2.97
N ALA A 75 -2.77 -16.96 -2.99
CA ALA A 75 -2.05 -17.24 -4.24
C ALA A 75 -2.79 -18.24 -5.14
N ASN A 76 -3.41 -19.26 -4.56
CA ASN A 76 -4.22 -20.24 -5.32
C ASN A 76 -5.51 -19.61 -5.87
N LEU A 77 -6.05 -18.62 -5.19
CA LEU A 77 -7.21 -17.85 -5.65
C LEU A 77 -6.83 -16.85 -6.75
N LEU A 78 -5.74 -16.10 -6.57
CA LEU A 78 -5.33 -15.01 -7.46
C LEU A 78 -4.62 -15.50 -8.73
N LEU A 79 -3.69 -16.43 -8.54
CA LEU A 79 -2.85 -17.05 -9.57
C LEU A 79 -3.01 -18.57 -9.50
N PRO A 80 -4.20 -19.09 -9.88
CA PRO A 80 -4.47 -20.52 -9.80
C PRO A 80 -3.44 -21.33 -10.59
N PRO A 81 -3.07 -22.54 -10.08
CA PRO A 81 -2.15 -23.44 -10.79
C PRO A 81 -2.64 -23.74 -12.21
N GLY A 82 -1.71 -23.83 -13.14
CA GLY A 82 -1.99 -24.08 -14.57
C GLY A 82 -1.69 -22.85 -15.43
N GLU A 83 -2.54 -22.58 -16.42
CA GLU A 83 -2.27 -21.57 -17.47
C GLU A 83 -1.95 -20.17 -16.90
N ILE A 84 -2.75 -19.68 -15.96
CA ILE A 84 -2.59 -18.32 -15.41
C ILE A 84 -1.27 -18.18 -14.65
N ARG A 85 -0.95 -19.15 -13.78
CA ARG A 85 0.31 -19.12 -13.01
C ARG A 85 1.53 -19.27 -13.92
N ASN A 86 1.48 -20.21 -14.87
CA ASN A 86 2.57 -20.41 -15.83
C ASN A 86 2.82 -19.14 -16.66
N LEU A 87 1.76 -18.45 -17.10
CA LEU A 87 1.88 -17.20 -17.83
C LEU A 87 2.52 -16.11 -16.94
N PHE A 88 2.12 -16.01 -15.67
CA PHE A 88 2.72 -15.06 -14.73
C PHE A 88 4.23 -15.33 -14.54
N GLU A 89 4.62 -16.59 -14.32
CA GLU A 89 6.03 -16.99 -14.15
C GLU A 89 6.86 -16.73 -15.41
N GLN A 90 6.27 -16.94 -16.60
CA GLN A 90 6.90 -16.62 -17.88
C GLN A 90 7.13 -15.11 -18.01
N VAL A 91 6.11 -14.30 -17.75
CA VAL A 91 6.21 -12.83 -17.82
C VAL A 91 7.21 -12.29 -16.80
N MET A 92 7.28 -12.87 -15.60
CA MET A 92 8.31 -12.53 -14.60
C MET A 92 9.73 -12.85 -15.11
N THR A 93 9.87 -13.94 -15.83
CA THR A 93 11.16 -14.32 -16.45
C THR A 93 11.54 -13.36 -17.57
N ASP A 94 10.60 -13.00 -18.42
CA ASP A 94 10.80 -12.10 -19.59
C ASP A 94 11.08 -10.66 -19.13
N ALA A 95 10.48 -10.21 -18.03
CA ALA A 95 10.78 -8.90 -17.44
C ALA A 95 12.23 -8.76 -16.99
N GLY A 96 12.91 -9.85 -16.69
CA GLY A 96 14.32 -9.87 -16.29
C GLY A 96 14.58 -9.18 -14.95
N GLN A 97 15.84 -8.78 -14.71
CA GLN A 97 16.25 -8.19 -13.42
C GLN A 97 15.86 -6.71 -13.29
N ASP A 98 15.90 -5.98 -14.40
CA ASP A 98 15.65 -4.53 -14.44
C ASP A 98 14.18 -4.20 -14.66
N GLY A 99 13.38 -5.17 -15.11
CA GLY A 99 11.94 -5.04 -15.29
C GLY A 99 11.13 -5.50 -14.08
N GLY A 100 9.81 -5.40 -14.21
CA GLY A 100 8.86 -5.88 -13.22
C GLY A 100 7.51 -6.21 -13.83
N VAL A 101 6.63 -6.79 -13.02
CA VAL A 101 5.25 -7.10 -13.39
C VAL A 101 4.32 -6.33 -12.47
N ARG A 102 3.40 -5.58 -13.07
CA ARG A 102 2.31 -4.92 -12.34
C ARG A 102 1.06 -5.76 -12.48
N LEU A 103 0.71 -6.45 -11.38
CA LEU A 103 -0.55 -7.17 -11.27
C LEU A 103 -1.69 -6.16 -11.10
N ARG A 104 -2.48 -5.96 -12.14
CA ARG A 104 -3.67 -5.11 -12.13
C ARG A 104 -4.88 -5.96 -11.83
N LEU A 105 -5.37 -5.86 -10.61
CA LEU A 105 -6.50 -6.64 -10.14
C LEU A 105 -7.82 -5.93 -10.48
N LEU A 106 -8.63 -6.55 -11.34
CA LEU A 106 -9.94 -6.06 -11.75
C LEU A 106 -11.03 -6.94 -11.15
N THR A 107 -11.91 -6.35 -10.36
CA THR A 107 -13.12 -7.04 -9.89
C THR A 107 -14.23 -6.04 -9.60
N SER A 108 -15.45 -6.38 -9.97
CA SER A 108 -16.68 -5.69 -9.54
C SER A 108 -17.36 -6.39 -8.36
N GLU A 109 -16.80 -7.52 -7.90
CA GLU A 109 -17.34 -8.30 -6.80
C GLU A 109 -16.83 -7.72 -5.46
N PRO A 110 -17.69 -7.08 -4.63
CA PRO A 110 -17.24 -6.43 -3.39
C PRO A 110 -16.56 -7.38 -2.41
N GLU A 111 -17.00 -8.63 -2.37
CA GLU A 111 -16.44 -9.66 -1.50
C GLU A 111 -15.00 -10.01 -1.90
N LEU A 112 -14.73 -10.20 -3.20
CA LEU A 112 -13.38 -10.44 -3.70
C LEU A 112 -12.48 -9.19 -3.61
N ALA A 113 -13.08 -7.99 -3.78
CA ALA A 113 -12.36 -6.74 -3.64
C ALA A 113 -11.85 -6.47 -2.20
N ARG A 114 -12.51 -7.02 -1.18
CA ARG A 114 -12.13 -6.87 0.24
C ARG A 114 -11.03 -7.83 0.68
N LEU A 115 -10.75 -8.89 -0.07
CA LEU A 115 -9.68 -9.81 0.31
C LEU A 115 -8.32 -9.09 0.30
N PRO A 116 -7.46 -9.37 1.30
CA PRO A 116 -6.19 -8.69 1.45
C PRO A 116 -5.12 -9.33 0.53
N TRP A 117 -5.29 -9.12 -0.77
CA TRP A 117 -4.43 -9.69 -1.82
C TRP A 117 -2.95 -9.33 -1.66
N GLU A 118 -2.64 -8.29 -0.90
CA GLU A 118 -1.29 -7.85 -0.57
C GLU A 118 -0.50 -8.92 0.21
N TYR A 119 -1.19 -9.87 0.86
CA TYR A 119 -0.57 -10.99 1.57
C TYR A 119 -0.42 -12.25 0.71
N THR A 120 -0.62 -12.16 -0.60
CA THR A 120 -0.41 -13.30 -1.51
C THR A 120 1.03 -13.81 -1.40
N TYR A 121 1.17 -15.11 -1.08
CA TYR A 121 2.45 -15.79 -0.90
C TYR A 121 2.63 -16.87 -1.97
N LEU A 122 3.63 -16.69 -2.84
CA LEU A 122 3.90 -17.61 -3.92
C LEU A 122 5.41 -17.89 -3.99
N PRO A 123 5.85 -19.09 -3.56
CA PRO A 123 7.24 -19.50 -3.75
C PRO A 123 7.53 -19.68 -5.24
N LEU A 124 8.29 -18.76 -5.82
CA LEU A 124 8.76 -18.84 -7.21
C LEU A 124 9.95 -19.80 -7.38
N ASN A 125 10.54 -20.25 -6.26
CA ASN A 125 11.59 -21.26 -6.21
C ASN A 125 11.26 -22.30 -5.13
N THR A 126 11.47 -23.58 -5.41
CA THR A 126 11.14 -24.69 -4.50
C THR A 126 12.10 -24.77 -3.30
N GLY A 127 11.57 -24.94 -2.11
CA GLY A 127 12.31 -25.42 -0.94
C GLY A 127 12.62 -24.39 0.14
N GLU A 128 12.27 -23.11 -0.01
CA GLU A 128 12.56 -22.10 0.98
C GLU A 128 11.30 -21.37 1.45
N THR A 129 11.24 -21.04 2.75
CA THR A 129 10.18 -20.24 3.35
C THR A 129 10.73 -18.88 3.76
N GLY A 130 9.93 -17.81 3.73
CA GLY A 130 10.35 -16.49 4.18
C GLY A 130 9.54 -15.35 3.57
N TYR A 131 9.71 -14.16 4.10
CA TYR A 131 8.98 -12.95 3.67
C TYR A 131 9.13 -12.63 2.17
N ARG A 132 10.24 -13.02 1.55
CA ARG A 132 10.54 -12.81 0.12
C ARG A 132 9.51 -13.40 -0.86
N HIS A 133 8.72 -14.40 -0.41
CA HIS A 133 7.71 -15.04 -1.25
C HIS A 133 6.34 -14.36 -1.18
N PHE A 134 6.17 -13.36 -0.31
CA PHE A 134 5.04 -12.46 -0.42
C PHE A 134 5.23 -11.55 -1.63
N LEU A 135 4.32 -11.62 -2.59
CA LEU A 135 4.50 -10.96 -3.90
C LEU A 135 4.83 -9.47 -3.78
N VAL A 136 4.14 -8.75 -2.92
CA VAL A 136 4.32 -7.29 -2.76
C VAL A 136 5.59 -6.87 -2.02
N LEU A 137 6.32 -7.82 -1.43
CA LEU A 137 7.65 -7.59 -0.86
C LEU A 137 8.77 -7.85 -1.88
N ASN A 138 8.44 -8.41 -3.05
CA ASN A 138 9.34 -8.45 -4.18
C ASN A 138 9.19 -7.15 -4.98
N PRO A 139 10.22 -6.28 -5.02
CA PRO A 139 10.13 -4.99 -5.72
C PRO A 139 9.93 -5.09 -7.24
N GLN A 140 10.07 -6.28 -7.82
CA GLN A 140 9.72 -6.55 -9.22
C GLN A 140 8.22 -6.75 -9.42
N ILE A 141 7.44 -6.87 -8.34
CA ILE A 141 6.01 -7.12 -8.40
C ILE A 141 5.27 -5.98 -7.71
N SER A 142 4.41 -5.31 -8.46
CA SER A 142 3.48 -4.31 -7.94
C SER A 142 2.06 -4.86 -8.03
N LEU A 143 1.33 -4.86 -6.92
CA LEU A 143 -0.09 -5.19 -6.90
C LEU A 143 -0.91 -3.91 -6.87
N VAL A 144 -1.73 -3.72 -7.89
CA VAL A 144 -2.55 -2.52 -8.09
C VAL A 144 -4.02 -2.92 -8.16
N ARG A 145 -4.85 -2.32 -7.31
CA ARG A 145 -6.30 -2.40 -7.43
C ARG A 145 -6.73 -1.50 -8.59
N HIS A 146 -7.34 -2.07 -9.61
CA HIS A 146 -7.73 -1.37 -10.83
C HIS A 146 -9.23 -1.47 -11.04
N GLU A 147 -9.91 -0.33 -11.04
CA GLU A 147 -11.36 -0.29 -11.26
C GLU A 147 -11.70 -0.44 -12.75
N PRO A 148 -12.54 -1.41 -13.12
CA PRO A 148 -12.97 -1.63 -14.51
C PRO A 148 -14.03 -0.58 -14.91
N ILE A 149 -13.59 0.62 -15.28
CA ILE A 149 -14.48 1.72 -15.63
C ILE A 149 -14.29 2.08 -17.10
N ALA A 150 -15.40 2.29 -17.82
CA ALA A 150 -15.41 2.71 -19.23
C ALA A 150 -15.03 4.20 -19.39
N LYS A 151 -13.92 4.63 -18.79
CA LYS A 151 -13.35 5.97 -18.92
C LYS A 151 -11.90 5.85 -19.41
N LYS A 152 -11.45 6.79 -20.23
CA LYS A 152 -10.05 6.88 -20.66
C LYS A 152 -9.12 6.97 -19.45
N HIS A 153 -7.97 6.29 -19.52
CA HIS A 153 -6.95 6.42 -18.49
C HIS A 153 -6.50 7.88 -18.35
N PRO A 154 -6.38 8.41 -17.12
CA PRO A 154 -5.86 9.75 -16.92
C PRO A 154 -4.42 9.81 -17.44
N LYS A 155 -4.12 10.79 -18.29
CA LYS A 155 -2.74 11.12 -18.60
C LYS A 155 -2.20 11.96 -17.46
N VAL A 156 -1.12 11.51 -16.87
CA VAL A 156 -0.38 12.28 -15.88
C VAL A 156 0.75 12.98 -16.62
N GLU A 157 0.58 14.27 -16.90
CA GLU A 157 1.69 15.07 -17.42
C GLU A 157 2.75 15.21 -16.34
N GLY A 158 4.00 14.81 -16.63
CA GLY A 158 5.10 14.93 -15.70
C GLY A 158 5.31 16.41 -15.32
N ILE A 159 5.41 16.70 -14.04
CA ILE A 159 5.92 17.98 -13.53
C ILE A 159 7.30 17.67 -12.97
N ASP A 160 8.30 18.51 -13.29
CA ASP A 160 9.58 18.51 -12.58
C ASP A 160 9.45 19.48 -11.38
N PRO A 161 9.03 19.02 -10.20
CA PRO A 161 8.75 19.90 -9.10
C PRO A 161 10.04 20.18 -8.34
N LYS A 162 10.39 21.44 -8.21
CA LYS A 162 11.35 21.88 -7.18
C LYS A 162 10.71 21.88 -5.79
N GLN A 163 9.38 21.93 -5.74
CA GLN A 163 8.59 22.00 -4.52
C GLN A 163 7.32 21.19 -4.70
N LEU A 164 7.13 20.17 -3.85
CA LEU A 164 5.88 19.41 -3.75
C LEU A 164 5.03 20.00 -2.63
N ARG A 165 3.74 20.18 -2.88
CA ARG A 165 2.79 20.67 -1.88
C ARG A 165 1.91 19.54 -1.39
N LEU A 166 1.95 19.28 -0.09
CA LEU A 166 1.10 18.31 0.58
C LEU A 166 0.01 19.03 1.39
N LEU A 167 -1.23 18.77 1.07
CA LEU A 167 -2.36 19.16 1.91
C LEU A 167 -2.68 18.01 2.88
N VAL A 168 -2.56 18.29 4.18
CA VAL A 168 -2.95 17.37 5.25
C VAL A 168 -4.29 17.82 5.83
N ALA A 169 -5.32 16.96 5.73
CA ALA A 169 -6.65 17.21 6.25
C ALA A 169 -7.04 16.14 7.28
N MET A 170 -7.50 16.57 8.44
CA MET A 170 -7.93 15.68 9.52
C MET A 170 -9.33 16.03 9.99
N ALA A 171 -10.18 15.04 10.20
CA ALA A 171 -11.57 15.24 10.64
C ALA A 171 -11.96 14.21 11.70
N ASN A 172 -12.38 14.70 12.87
CA ASN A 172 -12.90 13.87 13.96
C ASN A 172 -14.13 14.55 14.61
N PRO A 173 -15.23 14.73 13.86
CA PRO A 173 -16.42 15.39 14.40
C PRO A 173 -17.04 14.62 15.57
N ASN A 174 -16.88 13.31 15.62
CA ASN A 174 -17.40 12.45 16.69
C ASN A 174 -16.50 12.42 17.92
N LYS A 175 -15.28 12.93 17.84
CA LYS A 175 -14.26 12.95 18.93
C LYS A 175 -13.90 11.55 19.47
N ASP A 176 -13.93 10.55 18.62
CA ASP A 176 -13.63 9.15 18.92
C ASP A 176 -12.32 8.64 18.29
N LEU A 177 -11.63 9.46 17.47
CA LEU A 177 -10.34 9.17 16.88
C LEU A 177 -9.20 9.84 17.63
N ASN A 178 -8.04 9.18 17.68
CA ASN A 178 -6.81 9.79 18.23
C ASN A 178 -6.01 10.49 17.11
N LEU A 179 -6.53 11.60 16.58
CA LEU A 179 -5.87 12.35 15.52
C LEU A 179 -4.60 13.07 15.96
N GLU A 180 -4.45 13.35 17.26
CA GLU A 180 -3.26 13.99 17.79
C GLU A 180 -2.00 13.13 17.59
N ARG A 181 -2.16 11.82 17.71
CA ARG A 181 -1.11 10.84 17.43
C ARG A 181 -0.73 10.84 15.95
N GLU A 182 -1.71 10.82 15.06
CA GLU A 182 -1.49 10.86 13.62
C GLU A 182 -0.80 12.17 13.18
N LYS A 183 -1.24 13.29 13.73
CA LYS A 183 -0.61 14.59 13.55
C LYS A 183 0.86 14.58 13.96
N ASN A 184 1.17 14.05 15.15
CA ASN A 184 2.53 13.97 15.65
C ASN A 184 3.41 13.07 14.76
N ASN A 185 2.87 11.97 14.26
CA ASN A 185 3.58 11.08 13.34
C ASN A 185 3.90 11.79 12.02
N LEU A 186 2.91 12.44 11.39
CA LEU A 186 3.11 13.21 10.17
C LEU A 186 4.05 14.39 10.35
N THR A 187 3.95 15.12 11.46
CA THR A 187 4.85 16.23 11.77
C THR A 187 6.30 15.75 11.80
N LYS A 188 6.59 14.61 12.45
CA LYS A 188 7.95 14.03 12.47
C LYS A 188 8.46 13.71 11.06
N VAL A 189 7.59 13.24 10.18
CA VAL A 189 7.94 12.92 8.79
C VAL A 189 8.20 14.18 7.98
N LEU A 190 7.37 15.22 8.15
CA LEU A 190 7.30 16.37 7.25
C LEU A 190 8.19 17.54 7.67
N GLU A 191 8.51 17.69 8.97
CA GLU A 191 9.38 18.76 9.46
C GLU A 191 10.78 18.69 8.84
N GLY A 192 11.14 19.75 8.11
CA GLY A 192 12.44 19.86 7.43
C GLY A 192 12.66 18.79 6.35
N PHE A 193 11.59 18.21 5.79
CA PHE A 193 11.68 17.23 4.72
C PHE A 193 12.27 17.86 3.46
N SER A 194 13.35 17.26 2.97
CA SER A 194 13.99 17.66 1.72
C SER A 194 14.67 16.43 1.12
N VAL A 195 14.57 16.26 -0.18
CA VAL A 195 15.21 15.18 -0.94
C VAL A 195 15.91 15.82 -2.14
N ASP A 196 17.23 15.71 -2.18
CA ASP A 196 18.07 16.44 -3.15
C ASP A 196 17.72 17.95 -3.14
N ASP A 197 17.27 18.49 -4.29
CA ASP A 197 16.85 19.88 -4.46
C ASP A 197 15.31 20.07 -4.34
N VAL A 198 14.56 19.03 -3.97
CA VAL A 198 13.11 19.09 -3.77
C VAL A 198 12.77 19.26 -2.30
N THR A 199 11.96 20.26 -2.02
CA THR A 199 11.36 20.47 -0.71
C THR A 199 9.90 20.01 -0.72
N LEU A 200 9.46 19.34 0.34
CA LEU A 200 8.05 19.06 0.57
C LEU A 200 7.47 20.19 1.43
N GLU A 201 6.74 21.09 0.79
CA GLU A 201 5.95 22.10 1.50
C GLU A 201 4.64 21.48 1.94
N TRP A 202 4.46 21.30 3.22
CA TRP A 202 3.17 20.90 3.73
C TRP A 202 2.38 22.13 4.18
N GLN A 203 1.14 22.20 3.71
CA GLN A 203 0.24 23.26 4.14
C GLN A 203 -0.09 23.08 5.62
N PRO A 204 -0.41 24.17 6.35
CA PRO A 204 -0.87 24.04 7.73
C PRO A 204 -1.94 22.97 7.81
N LEU A 205 -1.77 22.06 8.75
CA LEU A 205 -2.66 20.96 9.02
C LEU A 205 -4.08 21.50 9.25
N LEU A 206 -5.05 21.03 8.46
CA LEU A 206 -6.45 21.32 8.68
C LEU A 206 -6.99 20.37 9.75
N GLU A 207 -6.94 20.77 11.00
CA GLU A 207 -7.61 20.06 12.08
C GLU A 207 -9.11 20.30 12.04
N ASN A 208 -9.93 19.27 12.28
CA ASN A 208 -11.38 19.37 12.24
C ASN A 208 -11.89 20.03 10.93
N VAL A 209 -11.36 19.50 9.81
CA VAL A 209 -11.60 20.09 8.50
C VAL A 209 -13.08 20.22 8.18
N THR A 210 -13.49 21.43 7.77
CA THR A 210 -14.82 21.73 7.26
C THR A 210 -14.83 21.69 5.73
N ILE A 211 -16.01 21.63 5.13
CA ILE A 211 -16.18 21.68 3.66
C ILE A 211 -15.54 22.94 3.08
N GLY A 212 -15.81 24.11 3.69
CA GLY A 212 -15.24 25.38 3.26
C GLY A 212 -13.72 25.39 3.38
N GLY A 213 -13.18 25.00 4.54
CA GLY A 213 -11.76 24.93 4.77
C GLY A 213 -11.03 23.99 3.80
N LEU A 214 -11.64 22.84 3.46
CA LEU A 214 -11.09 21.92 2.47
C LEU A 214 -11.04 22.57 1.08
N LYS A 215 -12.16 23.21 0.65
CA LYS A 215 -12.22 23.91 -0.65
C LYS A 215 -11.19 25.02 -0.75
N ASP A 216 -11.05 25.86 0.28
CA ASP A 216 -10.07 26.95 0.31
C ASP A 216 -8.62 26.43 0.24
N ALA A 217 -8.34 25.33 0.94
CA ALA A 217 -7.02 24.71 0.90
C ALA A 217 -6.70 24.09 -0.48
N LEU A 218 -7.67 23.46 -1.12
CA LEU A 218 -7.53 22.89 -2.47
C LEU A 218 -7.31 23.95 -3.56
N MET A 219 -7.76 25.20 -3.35
CA MET A 219 -7.45 26.31 -4.26
C MET A 219 -5.95 26.62 -4.38
N LYS A 220 -5.14 26.20 -3.40
CA LYS A 220 -3.67 26.32 -3.44
C LYS A 220 -3.01 25.25 -4.32
N LYS A 221 -3.81 24.38 -4.96
CA LYS A 221 -3.37 23.35 -5.93
C LYS A 221 -2.28 22.42 -5.37
N PRO A 222 -2.54 21.69 -4.27
CA PRO A 222 -1.59 20.70 -3.77
C PRO A 222 -1.45 19.53 -4.78
N GLU A 223 -0.23 18.99 -4.94
CA GLU A 223 0.05 17.81 -5.72
C GLU A 223 -0.23 16.51 -4.93
N LEU A 224 -0.08 16.60 -3.61
CA LEU A 224 -0.27 15.51 -2.67
C LEU A 224 -1.40 15.85 -1.69
N PHE A 225 -2.20 14.86 -1.36
CA PHE A 225 -3.28 14.98 -0.40
C PHE A 225 -3.20 13.85 0.63
N TYR A 226 -3.31 14.17 1.91
CA TYR A 226 -3.42 13.20 2.99
C TYR A 226 -4.69 13.46 3.78
N PHE A 227 -5.44 12.38 4.05
CA PHE A 227 -6.64 12.46 4.86
C PHE A 227 -6.58 11.44 6.02
N ALA A 228 -6.84 11.90 7.23
CA ALA A 228 -7.10 11.06 8.40
C ALA A 228 -8.45 11.43 9.03
N GLY A 229 -9.30 10.44 9.18
CA GLY A 229 -10.65 10.64 9.68
C GLY A 229 -11.51 9.41 9.49
N HIS A 230 -12.83 9.56 9.64
CA HIS A 230 -13.76 8.50 9.34
C HIS A 230 -14.07 8.42 7.84
N GLY A 231 -14.11 7.19 7.35
CA GLY A 231 -14.79 6.82 6.11
C GLY A 231 -16.10 6.10 6.42
N SER A 232 -16.96 5.98 5.45
CA SER A 232 -18.17 5.15 5.51
C SER A 232 -18.55 4.66 4.12
N PHE A 233 -19.35 3.61 4.07
CA PHE A 233 -19.85 3.06 2.83
C PHE A 233 -21.36 2.80 2.94
N ASN A 234 -22.13 3.43 2.06
CA ASN A 234 -23.56 3.18 1.87
C ASN A 234 -23.88 3.40 0.39
N GLN A 235 -23.86 2.35 -0.41
CA GLN A 235 -23.93 2.35 -1.88
C GLN A 235 -22.71 3.01 -2.57
N GLU A 236 -22.15 4.10 -2.02
CA GLU A 236 -20.87 4.70 -2.39
C GLU A 236 -20.03 4.99 -1.14
N GLY A 237 -18.76 5.31 -1.33
CA GLY A 237 -17.87 5.72 -0.25
C GLY A 237 -18.08 7.18 0.16
N TYR A 238 -17.90 7.47 1.44
CA TYR A 238 -17.99 8.82 2.02
C TYR A 238 -16.81 9.06 2.94
N ILE A 239 -16.37 10.33 3.02
CA ILE A 239 -15.57 10.82 4.14
C ILE A 239 -16.44 11.67 5.06
N VAL A 240 -16.14 11.64 6.35
CA VAL A 240 -16.90 12.42 7.34
C VAL A 240 -16.09 13.65 7.73
N LEU A 241 -16.64 14.82 7.46
CA LEU A 241 -16.07 16.13 7.75
C LEU A 241 -16.90 16.85 8.82
N GLN A 242 -16.38 17.97 9.35
CA GLN A 242 -17.22 18.91 10.04
C GLN A 242 -18.02 19.76 9.03
N LYS A 243 -19.28 20.03 9.33
CA LYS A 243 -20.11 20.92 8.52
C LYS A 243 -19.63 22.37 8.65
N ASP A 244 -19.45 22.80 9.89
CA ASP A 244 -19.08 24.16 10.31
C ASP A 244 -18.50 24.15 11.74
N ALA A 245 -18.31 25.32 12.31
CA ALA A 245 -17.79 25.48 13.68
C ALA A 245 -18.70 24.89 14.80
N SER A 246 -19.95 24.51 14.50
CA SER A 246 -20.85 23.88 15.49
C SER A 246 -20.45 22.45 15.83
N GLY A 247 -19.57 21.84 15.03
CA GLY A 247 -19.17 20.43 15.18
C GLY A 247 -20.16 19.43 14.57
N ALA A 248 -21.20 19.90 13.87
CA ALA A 248 -22.11 19.01 13.13
C ALA A 248 -21.35 18.25 12.04
N THR A 249 -21.73 17.00 11.78
CA THR A 249 -21.14 16.15 10.76
C THR A 249 -21.64 16.49 9.37
N TYR A 250 -20.77 16.29 8.38
CA TYR A 250 -21.08 16.31 6.96
C TYR A 250 -20.43 15.11 6.27
N SER A 251 -21.23 14.29 5.62
CA SER A 251 -20.74 13.19 4.80
C SER A 251 -20.52 13.68 3.38
N MET A 252 -19.26 13.81 2.99
CA MET A 252 -18.89 14.15 1.62
C MET A 252 -18.72 12.88 0.81
N SER A 253 -19.41 12.75 -0.32
CA SER A 253 -19.27 11.57 -1.14
C SER A 253 -17.88 11.48 -1.76
N ALA A 254 -17.41 10.25 -1.99
CA ALA A 254 -16.13 10.03 -2.65
C ALA A 254 -16.11 10.61 -4.07
N SER A 255 -17.25 10.62 -4.77
CA SER A 255 -17.39 11.27 -6.07
C SER A 255 -17.19 12.79 -5.98
N GLU A 256 -17.80 13.47 -5.00
CA GLU A 256 -17.59 14.90 -4.78
C GLU A 256 -16.13 15.21 -4.44
N LEU A 257 -15.54 14.45 -3.52
CA LEU A 257 -14.14 14.59 -3.14
C LEU A 257 -13.21 14.38 -4.34
N GLY A 258 -13.44 13.33 -5.13
CA GLY A 258 -12.62 13.00 -6.30
C GLY A 258 -12.62 14.10 -7.34
N LEU A 259 -13.79 14.70 -7.62
CA LEU A 259 -13.89 15.87 -8.51
C LEU A 259 -13.11 17.07 -7.99
N GLN A 260 -13.19 17.36 -6.68
CA GLN A 260 -12.45 18.47 -6.07
C GLN A 260 -10.94 18.25 -6.11
N LEU A 261 -10.48 17.05 -5.75
CA LEU A 261 -9.05 16.69 -5.79
C LEU A 261 -8.50 16.77 -7.22
N LYS A 262 -9.24 16.25 -8.19
CA LYS A 262 -8.87 16.34 -9.62
C LYS A 262 -8.78 17.79 -10.11
N GLN A 263 -9.76 18.62 -9.78
CA GLN A 263 -9.77 20.05 -10.16
C GLN A 263 -8.62 20.82 -9.51
N ALA A 264 -8.24 20.46 -8.29
CA ALA A 264 -7.09 21.01 -7.60
C ALA A 264 -5.74 20.55 -8.20
N GLY A 265 -5.74 19.47 -9.00
CA GLY A 265 -4.53 18.92 -9.59
C GLY A 265 -3.81 17.91 -8.70
N VAL A 266 -4.50 17.37 -7.69
CA VAL A 266 -3.95 16.30 -6.82
C VAL A 266 -3.62 15.08 -7.66
N ARG A 267 -2.41 14.56 -7.48
CA ARG A 267 -1.86 13.41 -8.21
C ARG A 267 -1.82 12.15 -7.36
N VAL A 268 -1.52 12.32 -6.08
CA VAL A 268 -1.47 11.22 -5.10
C VAL A 268 -2.32 11.61 -3.90
N ALA A 269 -3.27 10.74 -3.55
CA ALA A 269 -4.05 10.85 -2.33
C ALA A 269 -3.73 9.67 -1.41
N VAL A 270 -3.47 9.95 -0.13
CA VAL A 270 -3.18 8.95 0.90
C VAL A 270 -4.25 9.01 1.97
N PHE A 271 -4.80 7.85 2.35
CA PHE A 271 -5.82 7.73 3.39
C PHE A 271 -5.27 6.88 4.53
N GLY A 272 -5.01 7.55 5.66
CA GLY A 272 -4.64 6.91 6.92
C GLY A 272 -5.84 6.33 7.65
N THR A 273 -5.65 5.25 8.42
CA THR A 273 -6.67 4.70 9.32
C THR A 273 -6.34 5.07 10.74
N CYS A 274 -7.36 5.49 11.51
CA CYS A 274 -7.26 5.73 12.95
C CYS A 274 -7.79 4.53 13.75
N GLU A 275 -7.23 4.34 14.96
CA GLU A 275 -7.41 3.18 15.86
C GLU A 275 -8.87 2.87 16.25
N SER A 276 -9.79 3.83 16.14
CA SER A 276 -11.17 3.73 16.60
C SER A 276 -12.20 3.42 15.50
N ALA A 277 -11.79 3.33 14.24
CA ALA A 277 -12.66 3.10 13.09
C ALA A 277 -13.21 1.66 12.97
N ARG A 278 -13.00 0.82 13.98
CA ARG A 278 -13.37 -0.59 14.02
C ARG A 278 -14.84 -0.78 14.44
N ARG A 279 -15.79 -0.71 13.54
CA ARG A 279 -17.14 -1.17 13.90
C ARG A 279 -17.65 -2.37 13.11
N ASP A 280 -17.22 -2.62 11.87
CA ASP A 280 -17.87 -3.65 11.04
C ASP A 280 -16.94 -4.49 10.15
N GLY A 281 -15.65 -4.65 10.45
CA GLY A 281 -14.74 -5.57 9.72
C GLY A 281 -14.51 -5.26 8.24
N ALA A 282 -14.99 -4.12 7.74
CA ALA A 282 -14.77 -3.66 6.38
C ALA A 282 -13.80 -2.47 6.40
N SER A 283 -12.81 -2.47 5.52
CA SER A 283 -11.98 -1.29 5.29
C SER A 283 -12.88 -0.08 4.99
N GLU A 284 -12.80 0.97 5.78
CA GLU A 284 -13.57 2.21 5.57
C GLU A 284 -13.30 2.82 4.19
N TRP A 285 -12.11 2.58 3.65
CA TRP A 285 -11.67 3.10 2.37
C TRP A 285 -12.02 2.22 1.18
N ALA A 286 -12.63 1.05 1.40
CA ALA A 286 -12.99 0.12 0.32
C ALA A 286 -13.94 0.73 -0.73
N GLY A 287 -14.73 1.72 -0.35
CA GLY A 287 -15.60 2.46 -1.28
C GLY A 287 -15.06 3.82 -1.70
N VAL A 288 -14.18 4.44 -0.89
CA VAL A 288 -13.63 5.78 -1.17
C VAL A 288 -12.52 5.72 -2.23
N ALA A 289 -11.49 4.92 -1.99
CA ALA A 289 -10.31 4.87 -2.87
C ALA A 289 -10.62 4.49 -4.32
N PRO A 290 -11.44 3.43 -4.60
CA PRO A 290 -11.86 3.11 -5.95
C PRO A 290 -12.59 4.26 -6.65
N THR A 291 -13.51 4.93 -5.94
CA THR A 291 -14.29 6.05 -6.51
C THR A 291 -13.40 7.23 -6.85
N LEU A 292 -12.42 7.59 -6.00
CA LEU A 292 -11.49 8.68 -6.30
C LEU A 292 -10.69 8.42 -7.58
N VAL A 293 -10.20 7.19 -7.75
CA VAL A 293 -9.51 6.79 -8.98
C VAL A 293 -10.45 6.80 -10.18
N ALA A 294 -11.72 6.43 -9.98
CA ALA A 294 -12.77 6.52 -11.01
C ALA A 294 -13.04 7.96 -11.45
N GLU A 295 -13.03 8.90 -10.53
CA GLU A 295 -13.22 10.32 -10.82
C GLU A 295 -11.98 10.98 -11.43
N GLY A 296 -10.83 10.32 -11.39
CA GLY A 296 -9.64 10.71 -12.13
C GLY A 296 -8.48 11.21 -11.27
N VAL A 297 -8.48 10.92 -9.96
CA VAL A 297 -7.26 11.01 -9.14
C VAL A 297 -6.32 9.90 -9.62
N PRO A 298 -5.09 10.23 -10.07
CA PRO A 298 -4.22 9.24 -10.71
C PRO A 298 -3.84 8.06 -9.81
N VAL A 299 -3.55 8.36 -8.53
CA VAL A 299 -3.07 7.40 -7.54
C VAL A 299 -3.76 7.63 -6.21
N VAL A 300 -4.23 6.54 -5.60
CA VAL A 300 -4.70 6.53 -4.21
C VAL A 300 -4.02 5.40 -3.46
N VAL A 301 -3.45 5.72 -2.29
CA VAL A 301 -2.95 4.74 -1.33
C VAL A 301 -3.86 4.77 -0.11
N ALA A 302 -4.42 3.62 0.25
CA ALA A 302 -5.31 3.50 1.40
C ALA A 302 -4.81 2.42 2.36
N MET A 303 -4.93 2.65 3.66
CA MET A 303 -4.57 1.66 4.66
C MET A 303 -5.79 0.76 4.91
N GLN A 304 -5.71 -0.54 4.55
CA GLN A 304 -6.84 -1.47 4.71
C GLN A 304 -7.07 -1.92 6.15
N TYR A 305 -6.07 -1.78 7.01
CA TYR A 305 -6.14 -2.07 8.45
C TYR A 305 -5.44 -0.95 9.22
N GLU A 306 -5.63 -0.95 10.53
CA GLU A 306 -4.92 -0.04 11.41
C GLU A 306 -3.41 -0.30 11.40
N VAL A 307 -2.63 0.78 11.33
CA VAL A 307 -1.17 0.75 11.26
C VAL A 307 -0.56 1.19 12.59
N LEU A 308 0.47 0.48 13.04
CA LEU A 308 1.28 0.91 14.20
C LEU A 308 2.11 2.15 13.85
N ASP A 309 2.29 3.07 14.82
CA ASP A 309 2.95 4.37 14.62
C ASP A 309 4.30 4.28 13.93
N ASN A 310 5.17 3.41 14.43
CA ASN A 310 6.51 3.24 13.87
C ASN A 310 6.48 2.72 12.42
N HIS A 311 5.49 1.91 12.07
CA HIS A 311 5.30 1.42 10.70
C HIS A 311 4.69 2.52 9.81
N ALA A 312 3.73 3.30 10.30
CA ALA A 312 3.15 4.42 9.58
C ALA A 312 4.20 5.50 9.27
N ILE A 313 5.04 5.84 10.27
CA ILE A 313 6.16 6.78 10.10
C ILE A 313 7.13 6.24 9.04
N ALA A 314 7.61 4.98 9.19
CA ALA A 314 8.58 4.38 8.27
C ALA A 314 8.05 4.30 6.83
N PHE A 315 6.76 3.94 6.67
CA PHE A 315 6.11 3.96 5.36
C PHE A 315 6.10 5.37 4.77
N SER A 316 5.59 6.35 5.52
CA SER A 316 5.40 7.72 5.02
C SER A 316 6.74 8.39 4.69
N GLU A 317 7.75 8.28 5.55
CA GLU A 317 9.10 8.81 5.28
C GLU A 317 9.67 8.25 3.97
N THR A 318 9.63 6.93 3.82
CA THR A 318 10.22 6.27 2.65
C THR A 318 9.39 6.51 1.39
N PHE A 319 8.06 6.46 1.49
CA PHE A 319 7.14 6.67 0.37
C PHE A 319 7.26 8.09 -0.20
N TYR A 320 7.20 9.12 0.66
CA TYR A 320 7.33 10.50 0.19
C TYR A 320 8.74 10.81 -0.31
N ALA A 321 9.78 10.25 0.32
CA ALA A 321 11.15 10.39 -0.18
C ALA A 321 11.32 9.79 -1.58
N ALA A 322 10.78 8.60 -1.81
CA ALA A 322 10.83 7.95 -3.11
C ALA A 322 10.07 8.74 -4.19
N LEU A 323 8.88 9.27 -3.87
CA LEU A 323 8.13 10.13 -4.78
C LEU A 323 8.88 11.43 -5.09
N ALA A 324 9.43 12.10 -4.08
CA ALA A 324 10.21 13.33 -4.25
C ALA A 324 11.50 13.10 -5.04
N ALA A 325 12.11 11.91 -4.92
CA ALA A 325 13.25 11.49 -5.70
C ALA A 325 12.91 11.12 -7.15
N GLY A 326 11.62 11.09 -7.52
CA GLY A 326 11.16 10.78 -8.88
C GLY A 326 11.03 9.29 -9.21
N LEU A 327 10.96 8.42 -8.19
CA LEU A 327 10.66 7.01 -8.41
C LEU A 327 9.20 6.84 -8.84
N SER A 328 8.91 5.73 -9.50
CA SER A 328 7.53 5.33 -9.78
C SER A 328 6.75 5.10 -8.47
N VAL A 329 5.42 5.25 -8.53
CA VAL A 329 4.57 4.94 -7.37
C VAL A 329 4.72 3.47 -6.96
N ASP A 330 4.89 2.57 -7.92
CA ASP A 330 5.14 1.15 -7.67
C ASP A 330 6.38 0.95 -6.79
N GLU A 331 7.50 1.59 -7.18
CA GLU A 331 8.76 1.57 -6.41
C GLU A 331 8.60 2.24 -5.04
N ALA A 332 7.86 3.37 -4.97
CA ALA A 332 7.66 4.11 -3.73
C ALA A 332 6.85 3.30 -2.71
N VAL A 333 5.77 2.64 -3.14
CA VAL A 333 4.96 1.76 -2.27
C VAL A 333 5.77 0.54 -1.84
N ALA A 334 6.52 -0.08 -2.75
CA ALA A 334 7.38 -1.22 -2.42
C ALA A 334 8.46 -0.84 -1.40
N ALA A 335 9.13 0.31 -1.57
CA ALA A 335 10.11 0.82 -0.62
C ALA A 335 9.47 1.10 0.75
N GLY A 336 8.30 1.72 0.80
CA GLY A 336 7.54 1.95 2.02
C GLY A 336 7.18 0.65 2.75
N ARG A 337 6.74 -0.39 2.05
CA ARG A 337 6.46 -1.72 2.62
C ARG A 337 7.71 -2.37 3.20
N LEU A 338 8.84 -2.28 2.50
CA LEU A 338 10.13 -2.79 2.99
C LEU A 338 10.58 -2.04 4.25
N ALA A 339 10.36 -0.73 4.32
CA ALA A 339 10.63 0.06 5.52
C ALA A 339 9.74 -0.37 6.70
N MET A 340 8.46 -0.68 6.46
CA MET A 340 7.57 -1.25 7.48
C MET A 340 8.04 -2.63 7.96
N LEU A 341 8.49 -3.49 7.05
CA LEU A 341 9.03 -4.81 7.41
C LEU A 341 10.25 -4.69 8.32
N GLY A 342 11.07 -3.65 8.14
CA GLY A 342 12.26 -3.37 8.96
C GLY A 342 11.96 -2.88 10.38
N GLN A 343 10.70 -2.56 10.71
CA GLN A 343 10.33 -2.13 12.04
C GLN A 343 10.20 -3.31 13.01
N ASP A 344 10.63 -3.11 14.24
CA ASP A 344 10.52 -4.16 15.26
C ASP A 344 9.06 -4.37 15.67
N ALA A 345 8.58 -5.60 15.50
CA ALA A 345 7.26 -6.00 15.96
C ALA A 345 7.15 -6.04 17.50
N SER A 346 8.27 -6.00 18.23
CA SER A 346 8.31 -6.07 19.70
C SER A 346 7.79 -4.81 20.39
N ASN A 347 7.73 -3.67 19.70
CA ASN A 347 7.08 -2.43 20.17
C ASN A 347 5.54 -2.46 20.05
N GLN A 348 4.95 -3.63 19.84
CA GLN A 348 3.51 -3.79 19.96
C GLN A 348 3.09 -3.40 21.38
N ARG A 349 2.35 -2.29 21.52
CA ARG A 349 1.65 -2.00 22.78
C ARG A 349 0.84 -3.24 23.15
N LYS A 350 0.87 -3.58 24.44
CA LYS A 350 -0.17 -4.45 25.00
C LYS A 350 -1.50 -3.97 24.46
N LEU A 351 -2.19 -4.83 23.74
CA LEU A 351 -3.56 -4.62 23.34
C LEU A 351 -4.31 -4.11 24.56
N GLU A 352 -4.76 -2.85 24.55
CA GLU A 352 -5.78 -2.43 25.50
C GLU A 352 -7.01 -3.26 25.19
N VAL A 353 -7.29 -4.12 26.13
CA VAL A 353 -8.26 -5.19 26.05
C VAL A 353 -9.66 -4.60 25.80
N VAL A 354 -10.16 -4.80 24.60
CA VAL A 354 -11.61 -4.77 24.38
C VAL A 354 -12.13 -6.11 24.87
N SER A 355 -12.67 -6.15 26.06
CA SER A 355 -13.30 -7.26 26.78
C SER A 355 -12.52 -8.59 26.82
N GLU A 356 -11.97 -8.89 28.00
CA GLU A 356 -11.14 -10.05 28.35
C GLU A 356 -11.73 -11.45 28.04
N SER A 357 -13.01 -11.58 27.73
CA SER A 357 -13.64 -12.89 27.67
C SER A 357 -13.56 -13.62 26.33
N SER A 358 -13.32 -12.90 25.21
CA SER A 358 -13.29 -13.55 23.88
C SER A 358 -11.86 -13.74 23.33
N TYR A 359 -10.90 -13.00 23.82
CA TYR A 359 -9.54 -12.94 23.27
C TYR A 359 -8.53 -13.92 23.89
N SER A 360 -8.75 -14.35 25.14
CA SER A 360 -7.84 -15.29 25.81
C SER A 360 -7.78 -16.68 25.17
N GLN A 361 -8.79 -17.05 24.36
CA GLN A 361 -8.80 -18.31 23.63
C GLN A 361 -7.91 -18.33 22.36
N TYR A 362 -7.52 -17.15 21.85
CA TYR A 362 -6.75 -17.03 20.59
C TYR A 362 -5.26 -16.79 20.77
N LEU A 363 -4.80 -16.54 21.99
CA LEU A 363 -3.37 -16.40 22.27
C LEU A 363 -2.74 -17.79 22.37
N SER A 364 -2.43 -18.40 21.22
CA SER A 364 -1.39 -19.40 21.16
C SER A 364 -0.08 -18.75 21.63
N ASN A 365 0.80 -19.46 22.34
CA ASN A 365 2.11 -18.99 22.84
C ASN A 365 3.09 -18.54 21.72
N GLU A 366 2.62 -18.40 20.48
CA GLU A 366 3.41 -18.04 19.32
C GLU A 366 3.39 -16.51 19.10
N LYS A 367 4.57 -15.93 18.95
CA LYS A 367 4.74 -14.50 18.69
C LYS A 367 3.99 -14.09 17.41
N PRO A 368 3.18 -13.01 17.43
CA PRO A 368 2.56 -12.47 16.21
C PRO A 368 3.59 -12.12 15.15
N ALA A 369 3.26 -12.35 13.88
CA ALA A 369 4.08 -11.98 12.75
C ALA A 369 4.07 -10.46 12.53
N ASN A 370 5.16 -9.91 11.98
CA ASN A 370 5.13 -8.57 11.41
C ASN A 370 4.38 -8.61 10.07
N ALA A 371 3.09 -8.26 10.09
CA ALA A 371 2.22 -8.24 8.92
C ALA A 371 1.85 -6.80 8.48
N GLN A 372 2.40 -5.76 9.11
CA GLN A 372 2.04 -4.37 8.84
C GLN A 372 2.40 -3.91 7.42
N TRP A 373 3.42 -4.49 6.82
CA TRP A 373 3.86 -4.19 5.45
C TRP A 373 2.80 -4.47 4.36
N GLY A 374 1.83 -5.32 4.62
CA GLY A 374 0.74 -5.63 3.69
C GLY A 374 -0.47 -4.68 3.81
N VAL A 375 -0.49 -3.79 4.82
CA VAL A 375 -1.63 -2.89 5.08
C VAL A 375 -1.84 -1.82 4.01
N PRO A 376 -0.81 -1.18 3.42
CA PRO A 376 -1.01 -0.21 2.35
C PRO A 376 -1.56 -0.89 1.08
N VAL A 377 -2.62 -0.34 0.51
CA VAL A 377 -3.26 -0.78 -0.75
C VAL A 377 -3.10 0.31 -1.80
N LEU A 378 -2.62 -0.07 -2.97
CA LEU A 378 -2.41 0.84 -4.10
C LEU A 378 -3.57 0.73 -5.09
N TYR A 379 -4.25 1.84 -5.34
CA TYR A 379 -5.24 2.01 -6.40
C TYR A 379 -4.69 2.93 -7.47
N MET A 380 -4.67 2.49 -8.72
CA MET A 380 -4.14 3.28 -9.82
C MET A 380 -4.75 2.85 -11.17
N ARG A 381 -5.20 3.82 -11.96
CA ARG A 381 -5.66 3.59 -13.34
C ARG A 381 -4.69 4.11 -14.39
N SER A 382 -3.75 4.98 -14.02
CA SER A 382 -2.74 5.48 -14.95
C SER A 382 -1.90 4.31 -15.49
N ALA A 383 -1.57 4.36 -16.77
CA ALA A 383 -0.57 3.47 -17.36
C ALA A 383 0.84 3.88 -16.92
N ASP A 384 1.05 5.19 -16.79
CA ASP A 384 2.30 5.76 -16.28
C ASP A 384 2.22 5.89 -14.76
N SER A 385 3.21 5.36 -14.07
CA SER A 385 3.35 5.40 -12.62
C SER A 385 4.39 6.42 -12.13
N ILE A 386 5.06 7.13 -13.04
CA ILE A 386 5.97 8.22 -12.69
C ILE A 386 5.18 9.51 -12.61
N ILE A 387 4.84 9.89 -11.39
CA ILE A 387 4.03 11.07 -11.12
C ILE A 387 4.86 12.35 -11.10
N PHE A 388 6.10 12.25 -10.64
CA PHE A 388 7.05 13.35 -10.47
C PHE A 388 8.40 13.02 -11.15
N PRO A 389 8.48 13.05 -12.49
CA PRO A 389 9.70 12.63 -13.19
C PRO A 389 10.86 13.57 -12.87
N ARG A 390 12.02 12.98 -12.59
CA ARG A 390 13.29 13.70 -12.39
C ARG A 390 14.39 13.07 -13.22
N LYS A 391 15.30 13.90 -13.71
CA LYS A 391 16.40 13.43 -14.56
C LYS A 391 17.47 12.68 -13.80
N THR A 392 17.82 13.11 -12.59
CA THR A 392 18.82 12.49 -11.71
C THR A 392 18.44 12.75 -10.26
N SER A 393 18.64 11.75 -9.41
CA SER A 393 18.43 11.82 -7.97
C SER A 393 19.35 10.82 -7.29
N ALA A 394 20.23 11.28 -6.40
CA ALA A 394 21.10 10.43 -5.61
C ALA A 394 20.28 9.52 -4.68
N VAL A 395 19.21 10.07 -4.09
CA VAL A 395 18.27 9.32 -3.23
C VAL A 395 17.54 8.23 -4.03
N ALA A 396 17.09 8.52 -5.26
CA ALA A 396 16.46 7.51 -6.11
C ALA A 396 17.44 6.38 -6.46
N GLU A 397 18.68 6.69 -6.76
CA GLU A 397 19.72 5.68 -7.03
C GLU A 397 19.98 4.81 -5.80
N GLU A 398 20.05 5.40 -4.61
CA GLU A 398 20.25 4.66 -3.37
C GLU A 398 19.05 3.76 -3.02
N ILE A 399 17.81 4.27 -3.11
CA ILE A 399 16.60 3.46 -2.91
C ILE A 399 16.57 2.29 -3.88
N ARG A 400 16.86 2.50 -5.17
CA ARG A 400 16.92 1.43 -6.18
C ARG A 400 18.03 0.43 -5.88
N ARG A 401 19.19 0.91 -5.43
CA ARG A 401 20.30 0.03 -5.03
C ARG A 401 19.91 -0.88 -3.89
N VAL A 402 19.27 -0.35 -2.85
CA VAL A 402 18.77 -1.15 -1.72
C VAL A 402 17.70 -2.16 -2.18
N ILE A 403 16.80 -1.75 -3.07
CA ILE A 403 15.82 -2.65 -3.69
C ILE A 403 16.50 -3.78 -4.47
N GLN A 404 17.55 -3.48 -5.25
CA GLN A 404 18.30 -4.48 -6.02
C GLN A 404 19.10 -5.44 -5.13
N LEU A 405 19.70 -4.93 -4.05
CA LEU A 405 20.37 -5.78 -3.07
C LEU A 405 19.41 -6.77 -2.42
N ASN A 406 18.18 -6.34 -2.14
CA ASN A 406 17.13 -7.22 -1.65
C ASN A 406 16.82 -8.34 -2.66
N ILE A 407 16.65 -8.01 -3.94
CA ILE A 407 16.46 -9.01 -5.01
C ILE A 407 17.66 -9.97 -5.10
N GLY A 408 18.88 -9.45 -5.00
CA GLY A 408 20.11 -10.26 -5.00
C GLY A 408 20.17 -11.22 -3.80
N SER A 409 19.80 -10.76 -2.62
CA SER A 409 19.73 -11.57 -1.39
C SER A 409 18.69 -12.66 -1.50
N ILE A 410 17.53 -12.36 -2.08
CA ILE A 410 16.48 -13.36 -2.38
C ILE A 410 17.04 -14.50 -3.24
N LYS A 411 17.86 -14.20 -4.26
CA LYS A 411 18.47 -15.22 -5.15
C LYS A 411 19.53 -16.05 -4.46
N ASN A 412 20.23 -15.51 -3.48
CA ASN A 412 21.33 -16.19 -2.76
C ASN A 412 20.87 -16.94 -1.51
N GLY A 413 19.56 -17.04 -1.25
CA GLY A 413 19.02 -17.77 -0.11
C GLY A 413 19.01 -17.00 1.23
N SER A 414 19.46 -15.75 1.26
CA SER A 414 19.44 -14.92 2.47
C SER A 414 18.02 -14.38 2.74
N ASN A 415 17.59 -14.40 4.00
CA ASN A 415 16.31 -13.82 4.40
C ASN A 415 16.46 -12.31 4.62
N PHE A 416 15.68 -11.54 3.86
CA PHE A 416 15.54 -10.10 4.08
C PHE A 416 14.55 -9.83 5.21
N THR A 417 14.95 -9.03 6.20
CA THR A 417 14.11 -8.69 7.36
C THR A 417 13.58 -7.27 7.33
N GLY A 418 14.00 -6.44 6.41
CA GLY A 418 13.45 -5.11 6.19
C GLY A 418 14.50 -4.04 5.86
N LEU A 419 14.00 -2.87 5.51
CA LEU A 419 14.75 -1.65 5.28
C LEU A 419 14.64 -0.76 6.52
N LYS A 420 15.76 -0.34 7.10
CA LYS A 420 15.77 0.64 8.19
C LYS A 420 16.14 2.00 7.62
N VAL A 421 15.23 2.95 7.70
CA VAL A 421 15.47 4.34 7.33
C VAL A 421 15.84 5.11 8.59
N LYS A 422 16.99 5.74 8.60
CA LYS A 422 17.38 6.70 9.64
C LYS A 422 17.46 8.09 9.00
N ARG A 423 16.85 9.06 9.66
CA ARG A 423 17.02 10.47 9.34
C ARG A 423 17.98 11.07 10.35
N ALA A 424 19.21 11.35 9.94
CA ALA A 424 20.10 12.24 10.66
C ALA A 424 19.76 13.69 10.26
N LYS A 425 20.32 14.70 10.96
CA LYS A 425 20.26 16.10 10.50
C LYS A 425 21.09 16.25 9.22
N GLY A 426 20.63 15.65 8.11
CA GLY A 426 21.35 15.50 6.86
C GLY A 426 20.61 14.57 5.89
N PRO A 427 21.30 14.02 4.88
CA PRO A 427 20.71 13.09 3.91
C PRO A 427 20.14 11.82 4.56
N PHE A 428 19.19 11.18 3.88
CA PHE A 428 18.58 9.94 4.36
C PHE A 428 19.60 8.80 4.33
N GLU A 429 19.76 8.12 5.46
CA GLU A 429 20.53 6.87 5.54
C GLU A 429 19.58 5.68 5.45
N TYR A 430 19.89 4.75 4.53
CA TYR A 430 19.13 3.52 4.35
C TYR A 430 20.00 2.34 4.79
N THR A 431 19.53 1.55 5.74
CA THR A 431 20.21 0.34 6.19
C THR A 431 19.39 -0.88 5.81
N LEU A 432 20.02 -1.81 5.10
CA LEU A 432 19.44 -3.11 4.74
C LEU A 432 19.65 -4.09 5.90
N ASN A 433 18.58 -4.66 6.44
CA ASN A 433 18.66 -5.73 7.41
C ASN A 433 18.54 -7.09 6.71
N LEU A 434 19.62 -7.85 6.72
CA LEU A 434 19.68 -9.22 6.19
C LEU A 434 19.74 -10.20 7.38
N GLN A 435 18.91 -11.27 7.35
CA GLN A 435 19.13 -12.45 8.18
C GLN A 435 19.67 -13.56 7.26
N GLU A 436 20.89 -13.99 7.50
CA GLU A 436 21.39 -15.27 6.94
C GLU A 436 20.80 -16.44 7.70
N GLY A 437 20.55 -17.54 7.00
CA GLY A 437 19.87 -18.73 7.51
C GLY A 437 20.62 -19.55 8.58
N ASP A 438 21.74 -19.08 9.11
CA ASP A 438 22.45 -19.60 10.28
C ASP A 438 23.01 -18.43 11.10
N ASN A 439 22.36 -18.15 12.21
CA ASN A 439 22.78 -17.44 13.43
C ASN A 439 23.89 -16.37 13.39
N SER A 440 24.15 -15.70 12.30
CA SER A 440 25.05 -14.56 12.23
C SER A 440 24.29 -13.29 11.84
N ASN A 441 24.15 -12.36 12.79
CA ASN A 441 23.71 -11.00 12.51
C ASN A 441 24.77 -10.28 11.72
N PHE A 442 24.57 -10.11 10.41
CA PHE A 442 25.35 -9.16 9.64
C PHE A 442 24.69 -7.78 9.73
N ILE A 443 25.36 -6.87 10.42
CA ILE A 443 25.09 -5.43 10.32
C ILE A 443 25.79 -5.00 9.03
N ALA A 444 25.03 -4.77 7.97
CA ALA A 444 25.59 -4.22 6.76
C ALA A 444 26.04 -2.78 7.02
N THR A 445 27.29 -2.55 6.74
CA THR A 445 28.09 -1.35 6.76
C THR A 445 27.35 -0.02 6.75
N GLU A 446 27.61 0.81 7.75
CA GLU A 446 27.46 2.26 7.67
C GLU A 446 28.24 2.74 6.45
N PHE A 447 27.56 3.34 5.50
CA PHE A 447 28.22 4.07 4.42
C PHE A 447 28.35 5.51 4.89
N GLU A 448 29.54 5.86 5.37
CA GLU A 448 29.97 7.24 5.43
C GLU A 448 30.24 7.77 4.03
N GLU A 449 29.83 9.02 3.81
CA GLU A 449 30.06 9.76 2.57
C GLU A 449 31.53 9.77 2.15
N LEU A 450 31.76 9.60 0.84
CA LEU A 450 32.88 10.16 0.13
C LEU A 450 32.45 11.45 -0.57
#